data_16129e4341ce9724b0826ae53c322edd
#
_entry.id   16129e4341ce9724b0826ae53c322edd
#
_cell.length_a   1.000
_cell.length_b   1.000
_cell.length_c   1.000
_cell.angle_alpha   90.00
_cell.angle_beta   90.00
_cell.angle_gamma   90.00
#
_symmetry.space_group_name_H-M   'P 1'
#
loop_
_entity.id
_entity.type
_entity.pdbx_description
1 polymer ?
#
loop_
_entity_poly.entity_id
_entity_poly.type
_entity_poly.pdbx_seq_one_letter_code
_entity_poly.pdbx_strand_id
1 'polypeptide(L)'
;MVQVLSGRQVALYVGTLLAVIPHYSVLAQSADSAAERMNAIEAQIRGLQNELRNVRHDLAARDAQVRAARQEAAQARAAVRTEPGGRGPGPAGQSVASNPAGGGQGLTLGAQQEGNGGTSSSGGGGQSTGQQNASTTPGSSPMGSFRVGGVTVTLGGFIEGAGIFRSRNQVTDIASNFNTGIPLANSALYHENEFRGSARQSRISLLAEGNISPEQKLAAYFETDFEGGSPTANQNQSNSYNLRLRQAYGTYDNSDLGLHVLAGQAWSMLTQQQVGITPRKEDIPLTIDSQYVVGFNWTRQPQVRIVKEFADHKLWAGLSLEQPQNMVYVGPNGAGTAVGTANYQNPGAGILASTVNYSADVAPDIIAKVAYDPGFAHLEAFGLARFLHDRVSVVGSGDSHTTLAGGGGVAGSVPLLGGKVALRGSILGGYGIGRYGSGQLPDSTLSRSGAPAPVPSIAALVGVVGHPVPTVDLYGYVGTEQAYRHSFAVAGKGYGYGSGLYSNAGCATELSTATCTANTSGLVEGTLGAWWRFLHGTYGTAQVGGQYAYIRRDVFNGIVPAGGKGNNGTDENIFMVSFRYLPFQ
;
A
#
# COMPACT_ATOMS: atom_id res chain seq x y z
N MET A 1 20.50 3.70 45.26
CA MET A 1 21.02 2.34 45.33
C MET A 1 20.15 1.48 44.40
N VAL A 2 20.50 1.43 43.14
CA VAL A 2 19.73 0.73 42.08
C VAL A 2 20.62 -0.43 41.65
N GLN A 3 20.18 -1.65 41.92
CA GLN A 3 20.85 -2.87 41.48
C GLN A 3 20.44 -3.21 40.05
N VAL A 4 21.41 -3.28 39.18
CA VAL A 4 21.31 -3.74 37.80
C VAL A 4 21.16 -5.26 37.83
N LEU A 5 20.03 -5.79 37.38
CA LEU A 5 19.83 -7.22 37.16
C LEU A 5 20.35 -7.61 35.79
N SER A 6 21.29 -8.53 35.78
CA SER A 6 22.02 -9.06 34.62
C SER A 6 21.12 -9.96 33.75
N GLY A 7 21.31 -9.90 32.43
CA GLY A 7 20.55 -10.53 31.36
C GLY A 7 20.54 -12.07 31.28
N ARG A 8 20.38 -12.79 32.40
CA ARG A 8 20.29 -14.26 32.43
C ARG A 8 18.97 -14.82 32.94
N GLN A 9 17.99 -14.01 33.31
CA GLN A 9 16.72 -14.48 33.87
C GLN A 9 15.46 -14.29 32.97
N VAL A 10 15.62 -13.82 31.74
CA VAL A 10 14.49 -13.71 30.79
C VAL A 10 14.33 -14.95 29.90
N ALA A 11 15.27 -15.89 29.96
CA ALA A 11 15.25 -17.10 29.12
C ALA A 11 14.47 -18.28 29.71
N LEU A 12 13.83 -18.15 30.88
CA LEU A 12 13.25 -19.29 31.60
C LEU A 12 11.70 -19.32 31.63
N TYR A 13 11.00 -18.42 30.99
CA TYR A 13 9.51 -18.40 30.99
C TYR A 13 8.83 -18.61 29.62
N VAL A 14 9.56 -18.93 28.57
CA VAL A 14 9.01 -19.32 27.25
C VAL A 14 9.10 -20.83 26.99
N GLY A 15 9.68 -21.59 27.91
CA GLY A 15 9.99 -23.01 27.74
C GLY A 15 8.92 -24.03 28.21
N THR A 16 7.74 -23.63 28.66
CA THR A 16 6.79 -24.56 29.32
C THR A 16 5.41 -24.68 28.66
N LEU A 17 5.28 -24.47 27.36
CA LEU A 17 4.01 -24.68 26.64
C LEU A 17 4.10 -25.63 25.43
N LEU A 18 5.08 -26.53 25.38
CA LEU A 18 5.20 -27.57 24.34
C LEU A 18 5.66 -28.91 24.94
N ALA A 19 4.87 -29.50 25.85
CA ALA A 19 5.11 -30.87 26.29
C ALA A 19 3.81 -31.56 26.68
N VAL A 20 2.95 -31.86 25.71
CA VAL A 20 2.00 -32.98 25.76
C VAL A 20 1.92 -33.55 24.36
N ILE A 21 2.88 -34.40 23.99
CA ILE A 21 2.76 -35.37 22.89
C ILE A 21 2.94 -36.75 23.52
N PRO A 22 2.02 -37.69 23.32
CA PRO A 22 2.14 -39.04 23.88
C PRO A 22 3.33 -39.76 23.23
N HIS A 23 4.12 -40.44 24.06
CA HIS A 23 5.22 -41.29 23.65
C HIS A 23 4.72 -42.42 22.76
N TYR A 24 5.01 -42.36 21.46
CA TYR A 24 5.08 -43.54 20.63
C TYR A 24 6.52 -44.05 20.62
N SER A 25 6.68 -45.30 21.02
CA SER A 25 7.89 -46.07 21.01
C SER A 25 8.55 -46.06 19.61
N VAL A 26 9.73 -45.44 19.50
CA VAL A 26 10.55 -45.51 18.30
C VAL A 26 11.13 -46.89 18.19
N LEU A 27 10.53 -47.76 17.37
CA LEU A 27 11.16 -48.99 16.86
C LEU A 27 12.37 -48.59 16.01
N ALA A 28 13.51 -49.18 16.33
CA ALA A 28 14.75 -49.00 15.60
C ALA A 28 14.54 -49.24 14.11
N GLN A 29 14.63 -48.21 13.29
CA GLN A 29 14.65 -48.36 11.82
C GLN A 29 16.01 -48.89 11.42
N SER A 30 15.99 -49.98 10.66
CA SER A 30 17.17 -50.68 10.16
C SER A 30 18.06 -49.76 9.29
N ALA A 31 19.34 -50.01 9.24
CA ALA A 31 20.34 -49.31 8.42
C ALA A 31 19.95 -49.31 6.91
N ASP A 32 19.17 -50.28 6.45
CA ASP A 32 18.69 -50.37 5.08
C ASP A 32 17.74 -49.22 4.68
N SER A 33 16.90 -48.76 5.59
CA SER A 33 15.99 -47.65 5.30
C SER A 33 16.70 -46.27 5.14
N ALA A 34 17.86 -46.10 5.78
CA ALA A 34 18.68 -44.91 5.61
C ALA A 34 19.44 -44.91 4.28
N ALA A 35 19.90 -46.09 3.83
CA ALA A 35 20.56 -46.28 2.54
C ALA A 35 19.58 -46.06 1.37
N GLU A 36 18.32 -46.53 1.48
CA GLU A 36 17.29 -46.27 0.49
C GLU A 36 16.95 -44.78 0.38
N ARG A 37 16.85 -44.06 1.50
CA ARG A 37 16.61 -42.61 1.49
C ARG A 37 17.79 -41.85 0.89
N MET A 38 19.03 -42.25 1.17
CA MET A 38 20.20 -41.65 0.54
C MET A 38 20.23 -41.85 -0.95
N ASN A 39 19.93 -43.06 -1.42
CA ASN A 39 19.84 -43.36 -2.85
C ASN A 39 18.72 -42.55 -3.56
N ALA A 40 17.58 -42.37 -2.91
CA ALA A 40 16.50 -41.53 -3.43
C ALA A 40 16.91 -40.05 -3.52
N ILE A 41 17.60 -39.52 -2.52
CA ILE A 41 18.12 -38.13 -2.52
C ILE A 41 19.20 -37.95 -3.60
N GLU A 42 20.10 -38.92 -3.77
CA GLU A 42 21.10 -38.88 -4.84
C GLU A 42 20.45 -38.94 -6.24
N ALA A 43 19.36 -39.71 -6.42
CA ALA A 43 18.61 -39.72 -7.66
C ALA A 43 17.94 -38.38 -7.96
N GLN A 44 17.39 -37.73 -6.94
CA GLN A 44 16.83 -36.35 -7.04
C GLN A 44 17.90 -35.33 -7.39
N ILE A 45 19.06 -35.39 -6.75
CA ILE A 45 20.19 -34.49 -7.04
C ILE A 45 20.64 -34.65 -8.49
N ARG A 46 20.75 -35.88 -9.00
CA ARG A 46 21.08 -36.13 -10.41
C ARG A 46 20.00 -35.59 -11.36
N GLY A 47 18.72 -35.73 -11.00
CA GLY A 47 17.60 -35.12 -11.74
C GLY A 47 17.72 -33.62 -11.86
N LEU A 48 17.89 -32.93 -10.73
CA LEU A 48 18.06 -31.47 -10.67
C LEU A 48 19.30 -30.96 -11.43
N GLN A 49 20.40 -31.72 -11.37
CA GLN A 49 21.60 -31.40 -12.14
C GLN A 49 21.38 -31.51 -13.66
N ASN A 50 20.54 -32.43 -14.10
CA ASN A 50 20.17 -32.55 -15.51
C ASN A 50 19.26 -31.40 -15.94
N GLU A 51 18.26 -31.06 -15.15
CA GLU A 51 17.41 -29.89 -15.39
C GLU A 51 18.22 -28.60 -15.46
N LEU A 52 19.16 -28.41 -14.55
CA LEU A 52 20.04 -27.24 -14.55
C LEU A 52 20.91 -27.15 -15.83
N ARG A 53 21.36 -28.29 -16.35
CA ARG A 53 22.08 -28.35 -17.62
C ARG A 53 21.18 -27.96 -18.79
N ASN A 54 19.94 -28.44 -18.83
CA ASN A 54 18.99 -28.12 -19.87
C ASN A 54 18.65 -26.61 -19.86
N VAL A 55 18.37 -26.04 -18.70
CA VAL A 55 18.11 -24.58 -18.54
C VAL A 55 19.29 -23.74 -19.00
N ARG A 56 20.53 -24.15 -18.68
CA ARG A 56 21.73 -23.45 -19.17
C ARG A 56 21.89 -23.53 -20.69
N HIS A 57 21.57 -24.65 -21.27
CA HIS A 57 21.59 -24.82 -22.73
C HIS A 57 20.55 -23.95 -23.42
N ASP A 58 19.32 -23.90 -22.87
CA ASP A 58 18.25 -23.05 -23.40
C ASP A 58 18.56 -21.54 -23.25
N LEU A 59 19.17 -21.14 -22.14
CA LEU A 59 19.66 -19.77 -21.95
C LEU A 59 20.72 -19.40 -22.98
N ALA A 60 21.69 -20.29 -23.22
CA ALA A 60 22.74 -20.03 -24.22
C ALA A 60 22.17 -19.94 -25.65
N ALA A 61 21.16 -20.74 -25.97
CA ALA A 61 20.45 -20.69 -27.26
C ALA A 61 19.68 -19.36 -27.43
N ARG A 62 18.97 -18.92 -26.40
CA ARG A 62 18.27 -17.61 -26.40
C ARG A 62 19.24 -16.43 -26.53
N ASP A 63 20.36 -16.47 -25.82
CA ASP A 63 21.40 -15.43 -25.93
C ASP A 63 22.02 -15.39 -27.33
N ALA A 64 22.16 -16.52 -27.98
CA ALA A 64 22.61 -16.57 -29.38
C ALA A 64 21.58 -15.94 -30.32
N GLN A 65 20.29 -16.22 -30.14
CA GLN A 65 19.20 -15.60 -30.92
C GLN A 65 19.13 -14.09 -30.73
N VAL A 66 19.27 -13.61 -29.50
CA VAL A 66 19.30 -12.16 -29.21
C VAL A 66 20.51 -11.48 -29.86
N ARG A 67 21.68 -12.13 -29.86
CA ARG A 67 22.86 -11.60 -30.56
C ARG A 67 22.66 -11.56 -32.07
N ALA A 68 22.09 -12.58 -32.67
CA ALA A 68 21.78 -12.62 -34.09
C ALA A 68 20.79 -11.52 -34.50
N ALA A 69 19.69 -11.37 -33.74
CA ALA A 69 18.71 -10.30 -33.98
C ALA A 69 19.31 -8.88 -33.85
N ARG A 70 20.24 -8.67 -32.91
CA ARG A 70 20.95 -7.40 -32.77
C ARG A 70 21.91 -7.12 -33.96
N GLN A 71 22.53 -8.16 -34.47
CA GLN A 71 23.40 -8.04 -35.68
C GLN A 71 22.59 -7.73 -36.93
N GLU A 72 21.43 -8.40 -37.12
CA GLU A 72 20.51 -8.09 -38.21
C GLU A 72 20.00 -6.65 -38.14
N ALA A 73 19.57 -6.21 -36.95
CA ALA A 73 19.12 -4.83 -36.73
C ALA A 73 20.25 -3.80 -37.00
N ALA A 74 21.49 -4.13 -36.66
CA ALA A 74 22.65 -3.29 -36.94
C ALA A 74 22.97 -3.21 -38.46
N GLN A 75 22.88 -4.33 -39.17
CA GLN A 75 23.05 -4.42 -40.62
C GLN A 75 21.96 -3.66 -41.37
N ALA A 76 20.70 -3.79 -40.97
CA ALA A 76 19.57 -3.06 -41.52
C ALA A 76 19.75 -1.53 -41.36
N ARG A 77 20.24 -1.09 -40.19
CA ARG A 77 20.57 0.34 -39.95
C ARG A 77 21.76 0.84 -40.80
N ALA A 78 22.72 0.00 -41.08
CA ALA A 78 23.84 0.33 -41.94
C ALA A 78 23.41 0.43 -43.41
N ALA A 79 22.54 -0.45 -43.88
CA ALA A 79 22.00 -0.46 -45.24
C ALA A 79 21.19 0.80 -45.57
N VAL A 80 20.41 1.30 -44.61
CA VAL A 80 19.64 2.57 -44.75
C VAL A 80 20.55 3.80 -44.85
N ARG A 81 21.79 3.70 -44.43
CA ARG A 81 22.77 4.81 -44.44
C ARG A 81 23.55 4.97 -45.75
N THR A 82 23.40 4.04 -46.68
CA THR A 82 24.23 3.98 -47.92
C THR A 82 23.50 4.34 -49.21
N GLU A 83 22.29 4.90 -49.18
CA GLU A 83 21.66 5.43 -50.40
C GLU A 83 21.87 6.95 -50.51
N PRO A 84 22.51 7.44 -51.60
CA PRO A 84 22.70 8.86 -51.86
C PRO A 84 21.57 9.43 -52.71
N GLY A 85 20.83 10.38 -52.15
CA GLY A 85 20.24 11.49 -52.89
C GLY A 85 18.87 11.29 -53.51
N GLY A 86 17.86 11.90 -52.90
CA GLY A 86 16.56 12.19 -53.53
C GLY A 86 15.75 13.15 -52.64
N ARG A 87 15.66 14.42 -53.07
CA ARG A 87 14.85 15.46 -52.44
C ARG A 87 13.36 15.22 -52.67
N GLY A 88 12.57 15.22 -51.59
CA GLY A 88 11.10 15.39 -51.61
C GLY A 88 10.57 15.64 -50.20
N PRO A 89 9.70 16.62 -49.96
CA PRO A 89 9.22 16.97 -48.63
C PRO A 89 8.08 16.02 -48.21
N GLY A 90 8.23 15.36 -47.06
CA GLY A 90 7.20 14.49 -46.51
C GLY A 90 7.06 14.66 -45.00
N PRO A 91 5.99 14.25 -44.40
CA PRO A 91 5.58 14.69 -43.06
C PRO A 91 6.32 13.97 -41.93
N ALA A 92 6.36 14.64 -40.78
CA ALA A 92 7.02 14.27 -39.54
C ALA A 92 6.76 12.84 -39.09
N GLY A 93 7.81 12.03 -39.08
CA GLY A 93 7.82 10.69 -38.48
C GLY A 93 8.38 10.74 -37.05
N GLN A 94 7.66 10.12 -36.17
CA GLN A 94 7.98 9.96 -34.75
C GLN A 94 9.35 9.30 -34.57
N SER A 95 10.29 10.02 -33.97
CA SER A 95 11.54 9.45 -33.47
C SER A 95 11.30 8.90 -32.07
N VAL A 96 11.31 7.58 -31.94
CA VAL A 96 11.43 6.91 -30.65
C VAL A 96 12.84 7.18 -30.14
N ALA A 97 12.98 8.11 -29.21
CA ALA A 97 14.24 8.37 -28.53
C ALA A 97 14.53 7.23 -27.55
N SER A 98 15.53 6.43 -27.86
CA SER A 98 16.19 5.53 -26.93
C SER A 98 16.88 6.35 -25.84
N ASN A 99 16.41 6.25 -24.62
CA ASN A 99 17.05 6.81 -23.43
C ASN A 99 18.40 6.14 -23.20
N PRO A 100 19.51 6.89 -23.07
CA PRO A 100 20.72 6.34 -22.54
C PRO A 100 20.59 6.18 -21.02
N ALA A 101 20.95 5.00 -20.54
CA ALA A 101 21.02 4.66 -19.14
C ALA A 101 21.93 5.63 -18.38
N GLY A 102 21.34 6.48 -17.58
CA GLY A 102 21.98 7.22 -16.51
C GLY A 102 21.44 6.67 -15.19
N GLY A 103 22.28 5.94 -14.45
CA GLY A 103 21.90 5.28 -13.20
C GLY A 103 21.46 6.28 -12.14
N GLY A 104 20.19 6.27 -11.89
CA GLY A 104 19.53 6.74 -10.69
C GLY A 104 18.47 5.70 -10.40
N GLN A 105 18.80 4.71 -9.59
CA GLN A 105 17.79 3.83 -9.02
C GLN A 105 16.94 4.63 -8.03
N GLY A 106 16.04 5.44 -8.58
CA GLY A 106 14.83 5.77 -7.87
C GLY A 106 14.05 4.47 -7.77
N LEU A 107 13.96 3.92 -6.59
CA LEU A 107 13.03 2.85 -6.30
C LEU A 107 11.62 3.35 -6.66
N THR A 108 11.17 3.02 -7.85
CA THR A 108 9.75 2.86 -8.09
C THR A 108 9.33 1.65 -7.25
N LEU A 109 9.10 1.90 -5.97
CA LEU A 109 8.18 1.06 -5.23
C LEU A 109 6.90 1.12 -6.05
N GLY A 110 6.59 0.04 -6.71
CA GLY A 110 5.27 -0.14 -7.27
C GLY A 110 4.30 0.16 -6.14
N ALA A 111 3.71 1.35 -6.16
CA ALA A 111 2.66 1.70 -5.25
C ALA A 111 1.64 0.58 -5.38
N GLN A 112 1.49 -0.22 -4.35
CA GLN A 112 0.41 -1.20 -4.29
C GLN A 112 -0.87 -0.39 -4.18
N GLN A 113 -1.49 -0.25 -5.29
CA GLN A 113 -2.57 0.66 -5.56
C GLN A 113 -3.88 -0.01 -5.19
N GLU A 114 -4.62 0.59 -4.34
CA GLU A 114 -5.74 -0.05 -3.68
C GLU A 114 -6.99 0.82 -3.73
N GLY A 115 -7.94 0.37 -4.50
CA GLY A 115 -9.27 0.97 -4.56
C GLY A 115 -10.21 0.38 -3.51
N ASN A 116 -11.10 1.15 -2.97
CA ASN A 116 -12.16 0.70 -2.09
C ASN A 116 -13.53 0.87 -2.75
N GLY A 117 -14.37 -0.12 -2.60
CA GLY A 117 -15.79 0.01 -2.82
C GLY A 117 -16.47 0.54 -1.57
N GLY A 118 -16.72 1.82 -1.51
CA GLY A 118 -17.65 2.34 -0.53
C GLY A 118 -19.01 1.69 -0.76
N THR A 119 -19.48 0.90 0.16
CA THR A 119 -20.85 0.51 0.21
C THR A 119 -21.58 1.50 1.09
N SER A 120 -22.42 2.29 0.50
CA SER A 120 -23.24 3.24 1.23
C SER A 120 -24.41 2.52 1.89
N SER A 121 -24.60 2.76 3.16
CA SER A 121 -25.78 2.33 3.86
C SER A 121 -26.97 3.24 3.53
N SER A 122 -28.06 2.65 3.18
CA SER A 122 -29.35 3.32 3.07
C SER A 122 -29.88 3.72 4.46
N GLY A 123 -30.21 4.96 4.57
CA GLY A 123 -31.12 5.64 5.46
C GLY A 123 -31.39 5.15 6.88
N GLY A 124 -31.14 6.05 7.81
CA GLY A 124 -31.72 6.01 9.15
C GLY A 124 -30.83 5.37 10.21
N GLY A 125 -29.89 6.17 10.74
CA GLY A 125 -29.07 5.81 11.91
C GLY A 125 -27.87 4.97 11.55
N GLY A 126 -26.74 5.63 11.41
CA GLY A 126 -25.37 5.16 11.45
C GLY A 126 -25.12 3.67 11.17
N GLN A 127 -25.23 3.22 9.95
CA GLN A 127 -24.86 1.87 9.59
C GLN A 127 -23.84 1.85 8.47
N SER A 128 -22.76 1.23 8.85
CA SER A 128 -21.55 0.94 8.11
C SER A 128 -21.78 0.06 6.91
N THR A 129 -21.01 0.39 5.96
CA THR A 129 -20.78 -0.32 4.73
C THR A 129 -20.10 -1.67 4.96
N GLY A 130 -20.78 -2.71 4.57
CA GLY A 130 -20.20 -4.05 4.43
C GLY A 130 -20.47 -5.05 5.52
N GLN A 131 -21.19 -4.70 6.56
CA GLN A 131 -21.79 -5.65 7.47
C GLN A 131 -23.30 -5.48 7.46
N GLN A 132 -24.00 -6.40 6.84
CA GLN A 132 -25.43 -6.57 7.08
C GLN A 132 -25.57 -6.93 8.56
N ASN A 133 -26.02 -5.98 9.38
CA ASN A 133 -26.71 -6.38 10.58
C ASN A 133 -27.94 -7.14 10.12
N ALA A 134 -27.91 -8.44 10.28
CA ALA A 134 -29.08 -9.26 10.15
C ALA A 134 -30.17 -8.62 11.02
N SER A 135 -31.13 -7.97 10.38
CA SER A 135 -32.43 -7.75 11.00
C SER A 135 -32.89 -9.13 11.41
N THR A 136 -32.94 -9.37 12.72
CA THR A 136 -33.40 -10.63 13.31
C THR A 136 -34.90 -10.73 13.14
N THR A 137 -35.35 -10.89 11.93
CA THR A 137 -36.60 -11.57 11.67
C THR A 137 -36.23 -13.04 11.60
N PRO A 138 -36.74 -13.90 12.50
CA PRO A 138 -36.42 -15.32 12.44
C PRO A 138 -36.87 -15.88 11.10
N GLY A 139 -35.91 -16.26 10.25
CA GLY A 139 -36.16 -16.99 9.02
C GLY A 139 -35.64 -16.42 7.70
N SER A 140 -35.13 -15.17 7.60
CA SER A 140 -34.54 -14.65 6.38
C SER A 140 -33.01 -14.56 6.49
N SER A 141 -32.31 -15.40 5.75
CA SER A 141 -30.85 -15.22 5.56
C SER A 141 -30.60 -13.89 4.81
N PRO A 142 -29.55 -13.13 5.17
CA PRO A 142 -29.13 -11.96 4.38
C PRO A 142 -28.92 -12.36 2.93
N MET A 143 -29.23 -11.46 2.01
CA MET A 143 -29.02 -11.70 0.58
C MET A 143 -27.55 -12.07 0.33
N GLY A 144 -27.30 -13.15 -0.43
CA GLY A 144 -25.93 -13.66 -0.67
C GLY A 144 -25.34 -14.51 0.45
N SER A 145 -26.09 -14.89 1.49
CA SER A 145 -25.62 -15.79 2.53
C SER A 145 -26.24 -17.20 2.44
N PHE A 146 -25.45 -18.20 2.81
CA PHE A 146 -25.85 -19.59 2.91
C PHE A 146 -25.16 -20.28 4.09
N ARG A 147 -25.68 -21.41 4.53
CA ARG A 147 -25.12 -22.17 5.65
C ARG A 147 -24.45 -23.45 5.19
N VAL A 148 -23.29 -23.72 5.78
CA VAL A 148 -22.56 -24.98 5.65
C VAL A 148 -22.32 -25.52 7.06
N GLY A 149 -23.09 -26.52 7.46
CA GLY A 149 -23.06 -26.99 8.85
C GLY A 149 -23.45 -25.89 9.84
N GLY A 150 -22.58 -25.63 10.83
CA GLY A 150 -22.74 -24.57 11.83
C GLY A 150 -22.25 -23.18 11.39
N VAL A 151 -21.69 -23.07 10.17
CA VAL A 151 -21.08 -21.84 9.68
C VAL A 151 -22.00 -21.14 8.68
N THR A 152 -22.22 -19.84 8.87
CA THR A 152 -22.88 -18.96 7.90
C THR A 152 -21.79 -18.34 7.01
N VAL A 153 -21.95 -18.49 5.70
CA VAL A 153 -21.05 -17.91 4.69
C VAL A 153 -21.80 -16.81 3.96
N THR A 154 -21.24 -15.60 3.95
CA THR A 154 -21.78 -14.44 3.25
C THR A 154 -20.83 -14.01 2.13
N LEU A 155 -21.35 -13.93 0.93
CA LEU A 155 -20.66 -13.39 -0.24
C LEU A 155 -20.80 -11.88 -0.27
N GLY A 156 -19.77 -11.19 -0.75
CA GLY A 156 -19.75 -9.74 -0.93
C GLY A 156 -18.92 -9.35 -2.14
N GLY A 157 -18.88 -8.06 -2.40
CA GLY A 157 -18.12 -7.49 -3.49
C GLY A 157 -18.99 -6.76 -4.52
N PHE A 158 -18.36 -6.34 -5.61
CA PHE A 158 -19.00 -5.62 -6.70
C PHE A 158 -18.20 -5.78 -7.99
N ILE A 159 -18.88 -5.56 -9.11
CA ILE A 159 -18.26 -5.37 -10.42
C ILE A 159 -18.23 -3.87 -10.72
N GLU A 160 -17.12 -3.36 -11.19
CA GLU A 160 -16.94 -1.94 -11.51
C GLU A 160 -16.45 -1.74 -12.94
N GLY A 161 -16.95 -0.67 -13.56
CA GLY A 161 -16.38 -0.07 -14.75
C GLY A 161 -16.19 1.43 -14.50
N ALA A 162 -14.95 1.91 -14.54
CA ALA A 162 -14.60 3.30 -14.28
C ALA A 162 -13.91 3.94 -15.48
N GLY A 163 -14.18 5.23 -15.72
CA GLY A 163 -13.46 6.11 -16.62
C GLY A 163 -12.75 7.19 -15.82
N ILE A 164 -11.46 7.39 -16.08
CA ILE A 164 -10.58 8.33 -15.38
C ILE A 164 -9.97 9.28 -16.41
N PHE A 165 -10.12 10.58 -16.21
CA PHE A 165 -9.45 11.62 -16.96
C PHE A 165 -8.55 12.43 -16.03
N ARG A 166 -7.28 12.63 -16.42
CA ARG A 166 -6.29 13.45 -15.71
C ARG A 166 -5.75 14.54 -16.61
N SER A 167 -5.57 15.73 -16.05
CA SER A 167 -4.96 16.88 -16.77
C SER A 167 -3.44 16.76 -16.93
N ARG A 168 -2.83 15.78 -16.29
CA ARG A 168 -1.42 15.37 -16.48
C ARG A 168 -1.39 13.85 -16.71
N ASN A 169 -0.38 13.38 -17.39
CA ASN A 169 -0.23 11.96 -17.66
C ASN A 169 0.64 11.29 -16.59
N GLN A 170 0.03 10.55 -15.70
CA GLN A 170 0.73 9.77 -14.68
C GLN A 170 1.19 8.39 -15.17
N VAL A 171 0.77 7.98 -16.37
CA VAL A 171 0.96 6.61 -16.91
C VAL A 171 0.44 5.57 -15.91
N THR A 172 -0.72 5.82 -15.33
CA THR A 172 -1.30 4.96 -14.30
C THR A 172 -2.77 4.63 -14.59
N ASP A 173 -3.30 3.67 -13.86
CA ASP A 173 -4.71 3.25 -13.93
C ASP A 173 -5.55 4.06 -12.91
N ILE A 174 -6.57 3.48 -12.32
CA ILE A 174 -7.49 4.15 -11.38
C ILE A 174 -6.79 4.67 -10.13
N ALA A 175 -5.69 4.04 -9.77
CA ALA A 175 -4.92 4.39 -8.61
C ALA A 175 -3.89 5.49 -8.92
N SER A 176 -3.98 6.62 -8.25
CA SER A 176 -3.09 7.77 -8.46
C SER A 176 -1.84 7.68 -7.58
N ASN A 177 -0.67 7.95 -8.16
CA ASN A 177 0.57 8.10 -7.41
C ASN A 177 0.86 9.59 -7.20
N PHE A 178 0.47 10.14 -6.07
CA PHE A 178 0.58 11.58 -5.80
C PHE A 178 2.02 12.05 -5.57
N ASN A 179 2.86 11.22 -4.96
CA ASN A 179 4.21 11.62 -4.57
C ASN A 179 5.15 11.78 -5.78
N THR A 180 5.16 10.79 -6.68
CA THR A 180 6.09 10.78 -7.81
C THR A 180 5.41 10.76 -9.17
N GLY A 181 4.16 10.36 -9.25
CA GLY A 181 3.42 10.19 -10.50
C GLY A 181 2.97 11.50 -11.12
N ILE A 182 2.59 12.54 -10.33
CA ILE A 182 2.25 13.84 -10.89
C ILE A 182 3.53 14.49 -11.43
N PRO A 183 3.66 14.63 -12.77
CA PRO A 183 4.93 15.06 -13.37
C PRO A 183 5.19 16.55 -13.12
N LEU A 184 6.48 16.92 -12.99
CA LEU A 184 6.93 18.31 -12.99
C LEU A 184 7.05 18.81 -14.43
N ALA A 185 7.11 20.13 -14.62
CA ALA A 185 7.11 20.79 -15.92
C ALA A 185 8.27 20.44 -16.87
N ASN A 186 9.30 19.75 -16.39
CA ASN A 186 10.38 19.25 -17.21
C ASN A 186 10.06 17.94 -17.94
N SER A 187 8.98 17.29 -17.61
CA SER A 187 8.51 16.07 -18.26
C SER A 187 7.51 16.39 -19.37
N ALA A 188 7.61 15.70 -20.52
CA ALA A 188 6.60 15.76 -21.55
C ALA A 188 5.20 15.38 -21.03
N LEU A 189 5.13 14.45 -20.08
CA LEU A 189 3.89 13.97 -19.45
C LEU A 189 3.14 15.07 -18.68
N TYR A 190 3.82 16.15 -18.27
CA TYR A 190 3.18 17.33 -17.68
C TYR A 190 2.28 18.08 -18.68
N HIS A 191 2.62 18.03 -19.96
CA HIS A 191 1.91 18.72 -21.03
C HIS A 191 0.86 17.84 -21.72
N GLU A 192 0.74 16.58 -21.31
CA GLU A 192 -0.18 15.58 -21.85
C GLU A 192 -1.32 15.29 -20.89
N ASN A 193 -2.52 15.12 -21.42
CA ASN A 193 -3.66 14.60 -20.69
C ASN A 193 -3.64 13.06 -20.69
N GLU A 194 -4.32 12.45 -19.73
CA GLU A 194 -4.47 11.00 -19.66
C GLU A 194 -5.96 10.63 -19.58
N PHE A 195 -6.36 9.63 -20.37
CA PHE A 195 -7.64 8.94 -20.21
C PHE A 195 -7.42 7.45 -20.05
N ARG A 196 -8.07 6.86 -19.03
CA ARG A 196 -8.06 5.43 -18.75
C ARG A 196 -9.45 4.90 -18.48
N GLY A 197 -9.74 3.70 -19.01
CA GLY A 197 -10.84 2.86 -18.55
C GLY A 197 -10.32 1.77 -17.64
N SER A 198 -11.02 1.47 -16.55
CA SER A 198 -10.60 0.46 -15.59
C SER A 198 -11.77 -0.36 -15.06
N ALA A 199 -11.52 -1.66 -14.83
CA ALA A 199 -12.39 -2.56 -14.09
C ALA A 199 -11.67 -3.20 -12.89
N ARG A 200 -10.47 -2.73 -12.58
CA ARG A 200 -9.54 -3.36 -11.63
C ARG A 200 -10.00 -3.32 -10.18
N GLN A 201 -10.83 -2.35 -9.82
CA GLN A 201 -11.40 -2.27 -8.46
C GLN A 201 -12.53 -3.26 -8.21
N SER A 202 -13.01 -3.96 -9.25
CA SER A 202 -13.97 -5.06 -9.06
C SER A 202 -13.49 -6.00 -7.97
N ARG A 203 -14.40 -6.35 -7.05
CA ARG A 203 -14.03 -6.97 -5.77
C ARG A 203 -14.84 -8.22 -5.51
N ILE A 204 -14.22 -9.18 -4.86
CA ILE A 204 -14.85 -10.38 -4.33
C ILE A 204 -14.48 -10.49 -2.86
N SER A 205 -15.46 -10.72 -2.00
CA SER A 205 -15.24 -10.99 -0.59
C SER A 205 -16.08 -12.14 -0.09
N LEU A 206 -15.60 -12.78 0.98
CA LEU A 206 -16.24 -13.89 1.65
C LEU A 206 -16.06 -13.74 3.15
N LEU A 207 -17.17 -13.79 3.89
CA LEU A 207 -17.21 -13.82 5.34
C LEU A 207 -17.82 -15.13 5.80
N ALA A 208 -17.08 -15.92 6.59
CA ALA A 208 -17.55 -17.16 7.20
C ALA A 208 -17.62 -16.95 8.72
N GLU A 209 -18.77 -17.21 9.32
CA GLU A 209 -19.03 -16.96 10.75
C GLU A 209 -19.65 -18.18 11.42
N GLY A 210 -19.11 -18.58 12.56
CA GLY A 210 -19.59 -19.70 13.37
C GLY A 210 -19.64 -19.32 14.85
N ASN A 211 -20.74 -19.63 15.52
CA ASN A 211 -20.85 -19.45 16.96
C ASN A 211 -20.36 -20.72 17.69
N ILE A 212 -19.42 -20.54 18.63
CA ILE A 212 -18.97 -21.59 19.54
C ILE A 212 -20.01 -21.71 20.70
N SER A 213 -20.44 -20.57 21.21
CA SER A 213 -21.53 -20.42 22.20
C SER A 213 -22.30 -19.13 21.85
N PRO A 214 -23.37 -18.78 22.59
CA PRO A 214 -24.05 -17.50 22.41
C PRO A 214 -23.13 -16.29 22.57
N GLU A 215 -22.11 -16.39 23.40
CA GLU A 215 -21.16 -15.31 23.73
C GLU A 215 -19.88 -15.37 22.91
N GLN A 216 -19.60 -16.49 22.24
CA GLN A 216 -18.31 -16.73 21.55
C GLN A 216 -18.51 -16.99 20.08
N LYS A 217 -17.79 -16.23 19.27
CA LYS A 217 -17.88 -16.27 17.81
C LYS A 217 -16.49 -16.37 17.16
N LEU A 218 -16.37 -17.22 16.17
CA LEU A 218 -15.25 -17.23 15.21
C LEU A 218 -15.71 -16.68 13.88
N ALA A 219 -14.84 -15.88 13.24
CA ALA A 219 -15.08 -15.50 11.85
C ALA A 219 -13.78 -15.56 11.05
N ALA A 220 -13.93 -15.78 9.76
CA ALA A 220 -12.86 -15.66 8.78
C ALA A 220 -13.33 -14.75 7.63
N TYR A 221 -12.50 -13.79 7.27
CA TYR A 221 -12.78 -12.84 6.19
C TYR A 221 -11.71 -12.91 5.12
N PHE A 222 -12.13 -12.92 3.87
CA PHE A 222 -11.27 -12.92 2.70
C PHE A 222 -11.76 -11.88 1.68
N GLU A 223 -10.86 -11.08 1.12
CA GLU A 223 -11.17 -10.05 0.13
C GLU A 223 -10.07 -9.94 -0.92
N THR A 224 -10.44 -9.87 -2.19
CA THR A 224 -9.54 -9.66 -3.34
C THR A 224 -10.09 -8.61 -4.29
N ASP A 225 -9.20 -7.99 -5.07
CA ASP A 225 -9.49 -7.21 -6.27
C ASP A 225 -8.53 -7.58 -7.43
N PHE A 226 -8.60 -6.86 -8.55
CA PHE A 226 -7.74 -7.10 -9.72
C PHE A 226 -6.64 -6.05 -9.90
N GLU A 227 -6.27 -5.33 -8.86
CA GLU A 227 -5.18 -4.35 -8.93
C GLU A 227 -3.78 -4.97 -8.73
N GLY A 228 -3.65 -6.29 -8.75
CA GLY A 228 -2.38 -7.00 -8.77
C GLY A 228 -1.57 -6.68 -10.02
N GLY A 229 -0.24 -6.55 -9.85
CA GLY A 229 0.68 -6.43 -10.97
C GLY A 229 0.72 -7.70 -11.80
N SER A 230 0.72 -7.58 -13.14
CA SER A 230 0.78 -8.73 -14.02
C SER A 230 1.58 -8.43 -15.28
N PRO A 231 2.45 -9.33 -15.74
CA PRO A 231 3.08 -9.23 -17.05
C PRO A 231 2.07 -9.26 -18.21
N THR A 232 0.83 -9.71 -17.97
CA THR A 232 -0.28 -9.71 -18.93
C THR A 232 -1.13 -8.43 -18.91
N ALA A 233 -0.83 -7.48 -18.02
CA ALA A 233 -1.53 -6.19 -17.91
C ALA A 233 -1.07 -5.20 -18.99
N ASN A 234 -1.20 -5.56 -20.25
CA ASN A 234 -0.79 -4.78 -21.42
C ASN A 234 -1.77 -4.99 -22.58
N GLN A 235 -1.65 -4.17 -23.61
CA GLN A 235 -2.54 -4.21 -24.78
C GLN A 235 -2.49 -5.52 -25.56
N ASN A 236 -1.36 -6.21 -25.62
CA ASN A 236 -1.20 -7.46 -26.36
C ASN A 236 -1.91 -8.63 -25.66
N GLN A 237 -2.08 -8.54 -24.34
CA GLN A 237 -2.77 -9.52 -23.51
C GLN A 237 -4.16 -9.01 -23.05
N SER A 238 -4.70 -8.00 -23.74
CA SER A 238 -6.03 -7.45 -23.48
C SER A 238 -6.26 -7.02 -22.03
N ASN A 239 -5.24 -6.41 -21.39
CA ASN A 239 -5.28 -5.90 -20.02
C ASN A 239 -5.68 -6.96 -18.97
N SER A 240 -5.16 -8.18 -19.10
CA SER A 240 -5.45 -9.28 -18.17
C SER A 240 -4.71 -9.09 -16.85
N TYR A 241 -5.38 -8.52 -15.85
CA TYR A 241 -4.84 -8.24 -14.52
C TYR A 241 -4.94 -9.44 -13.58
N ASN A 242 -4.04 -9.51 -12.60
CA ASN A 242 -4.03 -10.55 -11.57
C ASN A 242 -4.86 -10.15 -10.35
N LEU A 243 -5.39 -11.17 -9.66
CA LEU A 243 -5.98 -11.01 -8.34
C LEU A 243 -4.91 -10.53 -7.34
N ARG A 244 -5.32 -9.60 -6.48
CA ARG A 244 -4.53 -9.10 -5.36
C ARG A 244 -5.24 -9.43 -4.04
N LEU A 245 -4.51 -10.02 -3.09
CA LEU A 245 -5.01 -10.22 -1.75
C LEU A 245 -5.13 -8.86 -1.04
N ARG A 246 -6.35 -8.47 -0.67
CA ARG A 246 -6.62 -7.28 0.12
C ARG A 246 -6.60 -7.58 1.61
N GLN A 247 -7.45 -8.49 2.02
CA GLN A 247 -7.58 -8.92 3.40
C GLN A 247 -7.73 -10.43 3.47
N ALA A 248 -7.14 -11.04 4.50
CA ALA A 248 -7.30 -12.44 4.84
C ALA A 248 -6.98 -12.61 6.33
N TYR A 249 -8.00 -12.73 7.17
CA TYR A 249 -7.81 -12.82 8.60
C TYR A 249 -8.91 -13.64 9.29
N GLY A 250 -8.59 -14.17 10.46
CA GLY A 250 -9.54 -14.74 11.39
C GLY A 250 -9.79 -13.82 12.57
N THR A 251 -10.99 -13.88 13.15
CA THR A 251 -11.33 -13.22 14.41
C THR A 251 -11.91 -14.21 15.41
N TYR A 252 -11.62 -13.96 16.69
CA TYR A 252 -12.32 -14.55 17.82
C TYR A 252 -12.90 -13.42 18.66
N ASP A 253 -14.20 -13.48 18.90
CA ASP A 253 -14.95 -12.50 19.67
C ASP A 253 -15.59 -13.19 20.88
N ASN A 254 -15.48 -12.59 22.08
CA ASN A 254 -16.12 -13.04 23.31
C ASN A 254 -16.82 -11.84 23.96
N SER A 255 -18.16 -11.83 23.89
CA SER A 255 -18.97 -10.72 24.38
C SER A 255 -18.99 -10.61 25.91
N ASP A 256 -18.95 -11.75 26.67
CA ASP A 256 -18.90 -11.72 28.14
C ASP A 256 -17.62 -11.04 28.64
N LEU A 257 -16.51 -11.33 27.96
CA LEU A 257 -15.24 -10.73 28.29
C LEU A 257 -15.06 -9.37 27.61
N GLY A 258 -15.91 -9.01 26.65
CA GLY A 258 -15.67 -7.86 25.77
C GLY A 258 -14.30 -7.92 25.09
N LEU A 259 -13.87 -9.11 24.69
CA LEU A 259 -12.55 -9.39 24.13
C LEU A 259 -12.65 -9.75 22.65
N HIS A 260 -11.84 -9.08 21.84
CA HIS A 260 -11.76 -9.33 20.41
C HIS A 260 -10.31 -9.57 20.00
N VAL A 261 -10.05 -10.65 19.27
CA VAL A 261 -8.73 -11.00 18.74
C VAL A 261 -8.83 -11.11 17.23
N LEU A 262 -7.85 -10.55 16.53
CA LEU A 262 -7.72 -10.68 15.07
C LEU A 262 -6.30 -11.13 14.74
N ALA A 263 -6.18 -12.07 13.81
CA ALA A 263 -4.89 -12.49 13.26
C ALA A 263 -4.99 -12.68 11.74
N GLY A 264 -4.04 -12.10 11.00
CA GLY A 264 -3.94 -12.17 9.54
C GLY A 264 -3.74 -10.80 8.90
N GLN A 265 -3.93 -10.70 7.58
CA GLN A 265 -3.82 -9.46 6.83
C GLN A 265 -5.12 -8.68 6.89
N ALA A 266 -5.09 -7.51 7.52
CA ALA A 266 -6.23 -6.61 7.68
C ALA A 266 -5.78 -5.15 7.57
N TRP A 267 -6.74 -4.23 7.55
CA TRP A 267 -6.45 -2.80 7.70
C TRP A 267 -5.68 -2.55 8.99
N SER A 268 -4.69 -1.68 8.93
CA SER A 268 -3.95 -1.24 10.11
C SER A 268 -4.90 -0.66 11.16
N MET A 269 -4.57 -0.86 12.43
CA MET A 269 -5.34 -0.26 13.51
C MET A 269 -5.22 1.28 13.54
N LEU A 270 -4.28 1.89 12.79
CA LEU A 270 -4.23 3.35 12.58
C LEU A 270 -5.39 3.89 11.75
N THR A 271 -5.97 3.07 10.86
CA THR A 271 -7.12 3.50 10.04
C THR A 271 -8.30 3.83 10.94
N GLN A 272 -8.92 4.99 10.69
CA GLN A 272 -10.12 5.44 11.43
C GLN A 272 -11.23 4.42 11.33
N GLN A 273 -11.97 4.22 12.44
CA GLN A 273 -13.15 3.37 12.51
C GLN A 273 -14.42 4.23 12.50
N GLN A 274 -15.55 3.58 12.27
CA GLN A 274 -16.87 4.22 12.38
C GLN A 274 -17.46 4.04 13.78
N VAL A 275 -17.10 2.94 14.46
CA VAL A 275 -17.51 2.58 15.80
C VAL A 275 -16.52 1.60 16.40
N GLY A 276 -16.16 1.79 17.65
CA GLY A 276 -15.24 0.93 18.40
C GLY A 276 -13.87 0.76 17.73
N ILE A 277 -13.28 -0.42 17.92
CA ILE A 277 -12.08 -0.87 17.21
C ILE A 277 -12.41 -2.24 16.59
N THR A 278 -13.33 -2.25 15.64
CA THR A 278 -13.89 -3.46 15.04
C THR A 278 -13.51 -3.60 13.57
N PRO A 279 -13.06 -4.78 13.12
CA PRO A 279 -12.77 -5.02 11.71
C PRO A 279 -14.04 -4.90 10.85
N ARG A 280 -13.88 -4.53 9.60
CA ARG A 280 -14.95 -4.26 8.62
C ARG A 280 -15.83 -3.04 8.98
N LYS A 281 -15.35 -2.20 9.90
CA LYS A 281 -15.98 -0.93 10.32
C LYS A 281 -15.04 0.26 10.11
N GLU A 282 -14.03 0.10 9.28
CA GLU A 282 -13.12 1.18 8.92
C GLU A 282 -13.89 2.32 8.24
N ASP A 283 -13.59 3.55 8.63
CA ASP A 283 -14.20 4.77 8.07
C ASP A 283 -13.45 5.25 6.83
N ILE A 284 -13.73 4.56 5.72
CA ILE A 284 -13.04 4.76 4.46
C ILE A 284 -13.74 5.86 3.65
N PRO A 285 -13.01 6.78 2.97
CA PRO A 285 -13.60 7.78 2.11
C PRO A 285 -14.55 7.19 1.05
N LEU A 286 -15.67 7.85 0.76
CA LEU A 286 -16.65 7.42 -0.24
C LEU A 286 -16.24 7.70 -1.69
N THR A 287 -15.03 8.18 -1.90
CA THR A 287 -14.47 8.47 -3.22
C THR A 287 -14.47 7.24 -4.12
N ILE A 288 -14.46 7.44 -5.43
CA ILE A 288 -14.36 6.35 -6.41
C ILE A 288 -13.05 5.58 -6.19
N ASP A 289 -11.97 6.30 -5.92
CA ASP A 289 -10.62 5.81 -5.63
C ASP A 289 -10.27 5.92 -4.14
N SER A 290 -11.08 5.41 -3.28
CA SER A 290 -11.17 5.70 -1.83
C SER A 290 -9.86 5.71 -1.05
N GLN A 291 -8.83 5.01 -1.49
CA GLN A 291 -7.52 5.00 -0.83
C GLN A 291 -6.57 6.06 -1.34
N TYR A 292 -6.92 6.68 -2.47
CA TYR A 292 -6.13 7.72 -3.12
C TYR A 292 -6.73 9.09 -2.80
N VAL A 293 -6.86 9.36 -1.49
CA VAL A 293 -7.25 10.65 -0.93
C VAL A 293 -6.13 11.11 -0.03
N VAL A 294 -5.45 12.19 -0.38
CA VAL A 294 -4.32 12.73 0.37
C VAL A 294 -4.73 12.98 1.82
N GLY A 295 -3.90 12.52 2.76
CA GLY A 295 -4.15 12.64 4.19
C GLY A 295 -4.95 11.48 4.80
N PHE A 296 -5.45 10.54 4.01
CA PHE A 296 -6.09 9.34 4.52
C PHE A 296 -5.04 8.39 5.10
N ASN A 297 -5.16 8.07 6.40
CA ASN A 297 -4.24 7.19 7.10
C ASN A 297 -4.67 5.73 6.95
N TRP A 298 -3.87 4.94 6.26
CA TRP A 298 -4.19 3.55 6.01
C TRP A 298 -2.95 2.71 5.71
N THR A 299 -3.04 1.44 5.92
CA THR A 299 -2.25 0.36 5.31
C THR A 299 -3.04 -0.92 5.49
N ARG A 300 -2.68 -1.98 4.76
CA ARG A 300 -3.14 -3.35 5.03
C ARG A 300 -1.91 -4.23 5.14
N GLN A 301 -1.82 -4.93 6.26
CA GLN A 301 -0.63 -5.72 6.56
C GLN A 301 -0.94 -6.88 7.50
N PRO A 302 -0.16 -7.98 7.44
CA PRO A 302 -0.22 -9.04 8.42
C PRO A 302 -0.07 -8.49 9.83
N GLN A 303 -0.96 -8.91 10.74
CA GLN A 303 -1.00 -8.38 12.10
C GLN A 303 -1.63 -9.38 13.07
N VAL A 304 -1.35 -9.18 14.35
CA VAL A 304 -2.11 -9.72 15.46
C VAL A 304 -2.62 -8.54 16.27
N ARG A 305 -3.93 -8.50 16.54
CA ARG A 305 -4.61 -7.42 17.25
C ARG A 305 -5.40 -7.99 18.40
N ILE A 306 -5.32 -7.34 19.56
CA ILE A 306 -6.15 -7.62 20.73
C ILE A 306 -6.88 -6.33 21.08
N VAL A 307 -8.20 -6.42 21.23
CA VAL A 307 -9.07 -5.29 21.58
C VAL A 307 -9.94 -5.68 22.74
N LYS A 308 -10.08 -4.77 23.69
CA LYS A 308 -10.96 -4.88 24.86
C LYS A 308 -11.97 -3.75 24.84
N GLU A 309 -13.23 -4.07 25.00
CA GLU A 309 -14.31 -3.11 25.19
C GLU A 309 -14.72 -2.98 26.67
N PHE A 310 -15.23 -1.82 27.01
CA PHE A 310 -15.63 -1.43 28.36
C PHE A 310 -16.89 -0.55 28.28
N ALA A 311 -17.53 -0.34 29.44
CA ALA A 311 -18.61 0.63 29.60
C ALA A 311 -19.75 0.45 28.58
N ASP A 312 -20.26 -0.77 28.45
CA ASP A 312 -21.35 -1.13 27.56
C ASP A 312 -21.07 -0.69 26.10
N HIS A 313 -19.94 -1.11 25.56
CA HIS A 313 -19.47 -0.85 24.20
C HIS A 313 -19.13 0.64 23.88
N LYS A 314 -18.98 1.49 24.92
CA LYS A 314 -18.67 2.92 24.72
C LYS A 314 -17.18 3.24 24.72
N LEU A 315 -16.36 2.43 25.36
CA LEU A 315 -14.92 2.63 25.45
C LEU A 315 -14.18 1.39 24.97
N TRP A 316 -13.22 1.57 24.12
CA TRP A 316 -12.42 0.51 23.51
C TRP A 316 -10.95 0.80 23.67
N ALA A 317 -10.16 -0.23 23.93
CA ALA A 317 -8.70 -0.14 23.92
C ALA A 317 -8.12 -1.31 23.13
N GLY A 318 -7.21 -1.02 22.22
CA GLY A 318 -6.60 -2.00 21.34
C GLY A 318 -5.09 -1.88 21.30
N LEU A 319 -4.43 -3.02 21.10
CA LEU A 319 -3.01 -3.16 20.82
C LEU A 319 -2.84 -4.06 19.59
N SER A 320 -2.00 -3.66 18.67
CA SER A 320 -1.68 -4.41 17.46
C SER A 320 -0.18 -4.49 17.24
N LEU A 321 0.27 -5.65 16.77
CA LEU A 321 1.60 -5.91 16.26
C LEU A 321 1.46 -6.14 14.76
N GLU A 322 2.03 -5.23 13.96
CA GLU A 322 1.82 -5.19 12.51
C GLU A 322 3.12 -5.38 11.75
N GLN A 323 3.05 -5.96 10.56
CA GLN A 323 4.21 -6.18 9.70
C GLN A 323 4.95 -4.86 9.44
N PRO A 324 6.22 -4.73 9.82
CA PRO A 324 7.00 -3.53 9.55
C PRO A 324 7.33 -3.45 8.07
N GLN A 325 7.41 -2.22 7.57
CA GLN A 325 7.91 -1.94 6.23
C GLN A 325 8.39 -0.50 6.17
N ASN A 326 9.67 -0.29 5.92
CA ASN A 326 10.29 1.02 5.89
C ASN A 326 10.48 1.50 4.44
N MET A 327 9.90 2.65 4.10
CA MET A 327 10.12 3.33 2.83
C MET A 327 11.32 4.27 2.95
N VAL A 328 12.50 3.79 2.53
CA VAL A 328 13.75 4.55 2.64
C VAL A 328 13.98 5.39 1.38
N TYR A 329 14.17 6.69 1.53
CA TYR A 329 14.63 7.56 0.47
C TYR A 329 16.16 7.63 0.46
N VAL A 330 16.76 7.27 -0.66
CA VAL A 330 18.20 7.47 -0.92
C VAL A 330 18.33 8.49 -2.05
N GLY A 331 18.97 9.62 -1.75
CA GLY A 331 19.10 10.75 -2.66
C GLY A 331 19.98 10.48 -3.88
N PRO A 332 20.05 11.42 -4.83
CA PRO A 332 20.77 11.27 -6.08
C PRO A 332 22.29 11.07 -5.90
N ASN A 333 22.84 11.45 -4.76
CA ASN A 333 24.24 11.27 -4.41
C ASN A 333 24.50 9.95 -3.63
N GLY A 334 23.51 9.04 -3.58
CA GLY A 334 23.60 7.81 -2.83
C GLY A 334 23.45 8.00 -1.32
N ALA A 335 23.88 7.02 -0.54
CA ALA A 335 23.75 7.04 0.93
C ALA A 335 24.65 8.09 1.61
N GLY A 336 25.61 8.67 0.90
CA GLY A 336 26.54 9.66 1.47
C GLY A 336 27.44 9.10 2.56
N THR A 337 27.47 7.79 2.70
CA THR A 337 28.29 7.13 3.71
C THR A 337 29.73 7.06 3.23
N ALA A 338 30.61 7.81 3.87
CA ALA A 338 32.06 7.60 3.75
C ALA A 338 32.50 6.24 4.36
N VAL A 339 31.59 5.47 4.93
CA VAL A 339 31.87 4.43 5.92
C VAL A 339 31.54 3.02 5.42
N GLY A 340 30.80 2.86 4.29
CA GLY A 340 30.40 1.53 3.80
C GLY A 340 29.08 1.53 3.02
N THR A 341 28.54 0.35 2.75
CA THR A 341 27.26 0.17 2.05
C THR A 341 26.14 -0.05 3.05
N ALA A 342 25.14 0.84 3.06
CA ALA A 342 23.96 0.68 3.88
C ALA A 342 22.98 -0.33 3.23
N ASN A 343 22.63 -1.37 3.98
CA ASN A 343 21.70 -2.43 3.60
C ASN A 343 20.42 -2.29 4.41
N TYR A 344 19.44 -1.60 3.86
CA TYR A 344 18.14 -1.30 4.47
C TYR A 344 16.99 -2.12 3.87
N GLN A 345 17.26 -2.87 2.82
CA GLN A 345 16.31 -3.74 2.15
C GLN A 345 16.95 -5.07 1.77
N ASN A 346 16.15 -6.12 1.83
CA ASN A 346 16.52 -7.44 1.33
C ASN A 346 15.74 -7.71 0.04
N PRO A 347 16.41 -7.84 -1.13
CA PRO A 347 15.74 -8.24 -2.36
C PRO A 347 15.34 -9.71 -2.25
N GLY A 348 14.04 -9.97 -2.40
CA GLY A 348 13.48 -11.31 -2.48
C GLY A 348 13.47 -12.09 -1.17
N ALA A 349 12.43 -12.87 -0.97
CA ALA A 349 12.30 -13.84 0.11
C ALA A 349 12.45 -15.26 -0.46
N GLY A 350 13.64 -15.61 -0.93
CA GLY A 350 13.92 -16.89 -1.58
C GLY A 350 13.19 -17.06 -2.92
N ILE A 351 12.91 -18.30 -3.31
CA ILE A 351 12.33 -18.63 -4.62
C ILE A 351 10.89 -18.16 -4.82
N LEU A 352 10.15 -17.89 -3.72
CA LEU A 352 8.73 -17.54 -3.79
C LEU A 352 8.49 -16.03 -3.98
N ALA A 353 9.47 -15.19 -3.65
CA ALA A 353 9.34 -13.74 -3.71
C ALA A 353 10.63 -13.05 -4.18
N SER A 354 11.30 -13.61 -5.19
CA SER A 354 12.62 -13.18 -5.66
C SER A 354 12.66 -11.75 -6.22
N THR A 355 11.52 -11.16 -6.57
CA THR A 355 11.41 -9.81 -7.14
C THR A 355 10.86 -8.78 -6.14
N VAL A 356 10.49 -9.19 -4.94
CA VAL A 356 9.92 -8.32 -3.91
C VAL A 356 11.02 -7.86 -2.97
N ASN A 357 11.09 -6.57 -2.71
CA ASN A 357 11.98 -6.01 -1.68
C ASN A 357 11.24 -5.96 -0.34
N TYR A 358 11.91 -6.41 0.70
CA TYR A 358 11.44 -6.30 2.08
C TYR A 358 12.37 -5.38 2.87
N SER A 359 11.82 -4.61 3.80
CA SER A 359 12.62 -3.82 4.73
C SER A 359 13.45 -4.74 5.65
N ALA A 360 14.57 -4.23 6.12
CA ALA A 360 15.45 -4.94 7.04
C ALA A 360 15.01 -4.85 8.52
N ASP A 361 13.82 -4.30 8.78
CA ASP A 361 13.31 -4.06 10.14
C ASP A 361 13.23 -5.34 10.95
N VAL A 362 13.62 -5.26 12.23
CA VAL A 362 13.84 -6.43 13.11
C VAL A 362 12.72 -6.68 14.11
N ALA A 363 11.74 -5.78 14.18
CA ALA A 363 10.60 -5.88 15.10
C ALA A 363 9.32 -5.38 14.42
N PRO A 364 8.13 -5.84 14.84
CA PRO A 364 6.87 -5.35 14.30
C PRO A 364 6.65 -3.87 14.64
N ASP A 365 5.86 -3.18 13.81
CA ASP A 365 5.27 -1.90 14.18
C ASP A 365 4.25 -2.17 15.31
N ILE A 366 4.30 -1.37 16.38
CA ILE A 366 3.41 -1.49 17.55
C ILE A 366 2.44 -0.33 17.51
N ILE A 367 1.13 -0.63 17.50
CA ILE A 367 0.08 0.36 17.49
C ILE A 367 -0.83 0.17 18.69
N ALA A 368 -1.05 1.25 19.44
CA ALA A 368 -2.04 1.32 20.49
C ALA A 368 -3.13 2.32 20.10
N LYS A 369 -4.40 1.98 20.33
CA LYS A 369 -5.56 2.83 20.04
C LYS A 369 -6.56 2.77 21.18
N VAL A 370 -7.18 3.91 21.47
CA VAL A 370 -8.37 4.02 22.32
C VAL A 370 -9.46 4.67 21.47
N ALA A 371 -10.68 4.11 21.54
CA ALA A 371 -11.85 4.69 20.89
C ALA A 371 -12.98 4.92 21.92
N TYR A 372 -13.77 5.96 21.71
CA TYR A 372 -14.87 6.37 22.57
C TYR A 372 -16.11 6.69 21.75
N ASP A 373 -17.21 5.98 22.07
CA ASP A 373 -18.52 6.06 21.41
C ASP A 373 -19.58 6.63 22.37
N PRO A 374 -19.65 7.96 22.59
CA PRO A 374 -20.61 8.57 23.49
C PRO A 374 -22.07 8.57 22.97
N GLY A 375 -22.32 8.04 21.77
CA GLY A 375 -23.61 7.99 21.11
C GLY A 375 -23.89 9.16 20.15
N PHE A 376 -23.23 10.29 20.31
CA PHE A 376 -23.31 11.44 19.40
C PHE A 376 -22.08 11.61 18.49
N ALA A 377 -21.04 10.83 18.73
CA ALA A 377 -19.79 10.86 17.97
C ALA A 377 -19.07 9.52 18.09
N HIS A 378 -18.10 9.29 17.22
CA HIS A 378 -17.02 8.33 17.39
C HIS A 378 -15.71 9.08 17.45
N LEU A 379 -14.90 8.84 18.48
CA LEU A 379 -13.64 9.55 18.72
C LEU A 379 -12.52 8.53 18.98
N GLU A 380 -11.36 8.77 18.40
CA GLU A 380 -10.19 7.90 18.53
C GLU A 380 -8.92 8.69 18.88
N ALA A 381 -8.05 8.06 19.67
CA ALA A 381 -6.66 8.48 19.84
C ALA A 381 -5.75 7.26 19.66
N PHE A 382 -4.63 7.43 18.96
CA PHE A 382 -3.74 6.33 18.65
C PHE A 382 -2.27 6.74 18.65
N GLY A 383 -1.41 5.76 18.91
CA GLY A 383 0.04 5.89 18.88
C GLY A 383 0.69 4.74 18.12
N LEU A 384 1.84 5.04 17.51
CA LEU A 384 2.63 4.14 16.69
C LEU A 384 4.09 4.18 17.15
N ALA A 385 4.70 3.01 17.37
CA ALA A 385 6.14 2.83 17.56
C ALA A 385 6.69 1.90 16.48
N ARG A 386 7.82 2.29 15.88
CA ARG A 386 8.50 1.59 14.79
C ARG A 386 9.98 1.45 15.09
N PHE A 387 10.60 0.40 14.55
CA PHE A 387 12.00 0.06 14.80
C PHE A 387 12.74 -0.07 13.47
N LEU A 388 13.06 1.08 12.86
CA LEU A 388 13.72 1.14 11.56
C LEU A 388 15.14 0.59 11.68
N HIS A 389 15.49 -0.36 10.83
CA HIS A 389 16.76 -1.09 10.93
C HIS A 389 17.53 -1.08 9.61
N ASP A 390 18.84 -1.04 9.72
CA ASP A 390 19.77 -1.30 8.63
C ASP A 390 21.05 -1.96 9.11
N ARG A 391 21.90 -2.30 8.15
CA ARG A 391 23.28 -2.68 8.40
C ARG A 391 24.21 -1.94 7.45
N VAL A 392 25.19 -1.25 7.98
CA VAL A 392 26.26 -0.63 7.21
C VAL A 392 27.45 -1.60 7.15
N SER A 393 27.72 -2.12 5.95
CA SER A 393 28.76 -3.13 5.72
C SER A 393 30.00 -2.51 5.10
N VAL A 394 31.16 -2.93 5.62
CA VAL A 394 32.49 -2.70 5.04
C VAL A 394 33.17 -4.04 4.79
N VAL A 395 34.28 -4.05 4.06
CA VAL A 395 35.01 -5.30 3.80
C VAL A 395 35.43 -5.98 5.11
N GLY A 396 34.91 -7.16 5.36
CA GLY A 396 35.23 -7.99 6.53
C GLY A 396 34.46 -7.65 7.81
N SER A 397 33.61 -6.59 7.84
CA SER A 397 32.86 -6.20 9.04
C SER A 397 31.58 -5.41 8.71
N GLY A 398 30.91 -4.91 9.73
CA GLY A 398 29.78 -4.00 9.58
C GLY A 398 29.06 -3.78 10.90
N ASP A 399 28.33 -2.65 10.97
CA ASP A 399 27.55 -2.23 12.12
C ASP A 399 26.07 -2.24 11.79
N SER A 400 25.25 -2.75 12.71
CA SER A 400 23.80 -2.75 12.60
C SER A 400 23.23 -1.61 13.45
N HIS A 401 22.25 -0.88 12.88
CA HIS A 401 21.61 0.24 13.55
C HIS A 401 20.11 0.00 13.63
N THR A 402 19.54 0.33 14.77
CA THR A 402 18.09 0.37 14.96
C THR A 402 17.71 1.75 15.47
N THR A 403 16.86 2.47 14.73
CA THR A 403 16.38 3.79 15.10
C THR A 403 14.90 3.72 15.46
N LEU A 404 14.54 4.20 16.65
CA LEU A 404 13.14 4.33 17.06
C LEU A 404 12.48 5.46 16.25
N ALA A 405 11.34 5.15 15.66
CA ALA A 405 10.47 6.05 14.93
C ALA A 405 9.02 5.87 15.41
N GLY A 406 8.11 6.68 14.93
CA GLY A 406 6.70 6.57 15.25
C GLY A 406 6.03 7.92 15.40
N GLY A 407 4.79 7.88 15.86
CA GLY A 407 3.97 9.08 15.98
C GLY A 407 2.66 8.79 16.69
N GLY A 408 1.77 9.76 16.62
CA GLY A 408 0.44 9.62 17.19
C GLY A 408 -0.56 10.55 16.53
N GLY A 409 -1.82 10.28 16.78
CA GLY A 409 -2.89 11.06 16.17
C GLY A 409 -4.23 10.86 16.85
N VAL A 410 -5.19 11.59 16.29
CA VAL A 410 -6.59 11.49 16.66
C VAL A 410 -7.46 11.39 15.42
N ALA A 411 -8.60 10.75 15.54
CA ALA A 411 -9.60 10.68 14.48
C ALA A 411 -11.00 10.67 15.09
N GLY A 412 -11.99 10.92 14.26
CA GLY A 412 -13.37 10.81 14.71
C GLY A 412 -14.39 11.19 13.66
N SER A 413 -15.63 10.87 13.94
CA SER A 413 -16.78 11.23 13.14
C SER A 413 -17.94 11.70 14.03
N VAL A 414 -18.66 12.71 13.53
CA VAL A 414 -19.83 13.28 14.20
C VAL A 414 -21.02 13.26 13.25
N PRO A 415 -22.02 12.43 13.50
CA PRO A 415 -23.28 12.48 12.75
C PRO A 415 -24.07 13.73 13.12
N LEU A 416 -24.54 14.43 12.11
CA LEU A 416 -25.31 15.67 12.22
C LEU A 416 -26.67 15.47 11.53
N LEU A 417 -27.64 16.36 11.84
CA LEU A 417 -28.96 16.40 11.19
C LEU A 417 -29.66 15.02 11.21
N GLY A 418 -29.61 14.33 12.37
CA GLY A 418 -30.21 13.00 12.50
C GLY A 418 -29.52 11.92 11.65
N GLY A 419 -28.23 12.04 11.42
CA GLY A 419 -27.44 11.09 10.62
C GLY A 419 -27.43 11.35 9.11
N LYS A 420 -28.15 12.39 8.64
CA LYS A 420 -28.16 12.73 7.22
C LYS A 420 -26.85 13.35 6.73
N VAL A 421 -26.06 13.89 7.63
CA VAL A 421 -24.72 14.44 7.36
C VAL A 421 -23.76 13.88 8.40
N ALA A 422 -22.54 13.53 8.00
CA ALA A 422 -21.47 13.16 8.90
C ALA A 422 -20.25 14.04 8.62
N LEU A 423 -19.71 14.64 9.67
CA LEU A 423 -18.40 15.28 9.64
C LEU A 423 -17.36 14.27 10.11
N ARG A 424 -16.25 14.12 9.38
CA ARG A 424 -15.20 13.13 9.63
C ARG A 424 -13.84 13.80 9.60
N GLY A 425 -12.90 13.28 10.35
CA GLY A 425 -11.54 13.81 10.31
C GLY A 425 -10.53 12.93 11.01
N SER A 426 -9.29 13.01 10.55
CA SER A 426 -8.13 12.34 11.15
C SER A 426 -6.88 13.16 10.98
N ILE A 427 -5.97 13.03 11.91
CA ILE A 427 -4.62 13.60 11.85
C ILE A 427 -3.64 12.60 12.47
N LEU A 428 -2.51 12.39 11.79
CA LEU A 428 -1.37 11.61 12.26
C LEU A 428 -0.12 12.45 12.08
N GLY A 429 0.69 12.60 13.12
CA GLY A 429 1.97 13.32 13.08
C GLY A 429 3.07 12.54 13.77
N GLY A 430 4.32 12.65 13.27
CA GLY A 430 5.45 11.96 13.86
C GLY A 430 6.68 11.89 12.98
N TYR A 431 7.50 10.91 13.24
CA TYR A 431 8.76 10.63 12.56
C TYR A 431 8.71 9.24 11.94
N GLY A 432 8.96 9.14 10.64
CA GLY A 432 8.96 7.84 9.95
C GLY A 432 7.57 7.24 9.77
N ILE A 433 6.56 8.05 9.49
CA ILE A 433 5.16 7.65 9.34
C ILE A 433 4.63 7.78 7.91
N GLY A 434 5.47 8.16 6.95
CA GLY A 434 5.06 8.56 5.60
C GLY A 434 4.29 7.48 4.83
N ARG A 435 4.64 6.21 5.00
CA ARG A 435 3.93 5.10 4.33
C ARG A 435 2.47 4.93 4.76
N TYR A 436 2.09 5.47 5.92
CA TYR A 436 0.72 5.37 6.42
C TYR A 436 -0.23 6.39 5.80
N GLY A 437 0.28 7.38 5.05
CA GLY A 437 -0.51 8.29 4.23
C GLY A 437 -0.71 7.78 2.81
N SER A 438 -1.76 8.25 2.13
CA SER A 438 -2.06 7.91 0.73
C SER A 438 -0.99 8.39 -0.25
N GLY A 439 -0.31 9.49 0.07
CA GLY A 439 0.81 10.01 -0.72
C GLY A 439 2.07 9.17 -0.62
N GLN A 440 2.16 8.27 0.36
CA GLN A 440 3.32 7.40 0.58
C GLN A 440 4.65 8.17 0.54
N LEU A 441 4.72 9.25 1.31
CA LEU A 441 5.96 9.98 1.52
C LEU A 441 6.97 9.08 2.23
N PRO A 442 8.29 9.31 2.09
CA PRO A 442 9.26 8.40 2.69
C PRO A 442 9.19 8.40 4.22
N ASP A 443 9.34 7.20 4.80
CA ASP A 443 9.45 7.02 6.25
C ASP A 443 10.81 7.51 6.76
N SER A 444 11.87 7.18 6.04
CA SER A 444 13.23 7.52 6.46
C SER A 444 14.13 7.86 5.28
N THR A 445 15.24 8.45 5.62
CA THR A 445 16.45 8.53 4.79
C THR A 445 17.61 7.93 5.56
N LEU A 446 18.83 8.08 5.06
CA LEU A 446 20.03 7.62 5.74
C LEU A 446 20.76 8.82 6.38
N SER A 447 21.25 8.64 7.59
CA SER A 447 22.12 9.60 8.27
C SER A 447 23.54 9.55 7.70
N ARG A 448 24.41 10.44 8.19
CA ARG A 448 25.83 10.47 7.79
C ARG A 448 26.59 9.19 8.17
N SER A 449 26.18 8.48 9.22
CA SER A 449 26.73 7.18 9.60
C SER A 449 26.17 6.02 8.78
N GLY A 450 25.14 6.26 7.97
CA GLY A 450 24.38 5.25 7.25
C GLY A 450 23.16 4.75 7.99
N ALA A 451 23.03 4.98 9.29
CA ALA A 451 21.87 4.57 10.08
C ALA A 451 20.54 5.19 9.55
N PRO A 452 19.39 4.51 9.72
CA PRO A 452 18.10 5.06 9.35
C PRO A 452 17.82 6.39 10.07
N ALA A 453 17.38 7.39 9.32
CA ALA A 453 17.06 8.73 9.80
C ALA A 453 15.58 9.02 9.50
N PRO A 454 14.68 8.90 10.50
CA PRO A 454 13.24 9.05 10.30
C PRO A 454 12.88 10.46 9.81
N VAL A 455 12.06 10.55 8.77
CA VAL A 455 11.59 11.83 8.21
C VAL A 455 10.40 12.32 9.03
N PRO A 456 10.47 13.57 9.56
CA PRO A 456 9.31 14.16 10.22
C PRO A 456 8.19 14.40 9.21
N SER A 457 6.96 14.01 9.54
CA SER A 457 5.81 14.18 8.64
C SER A 457 4.48 14.27 9.38
N ILE A 458 3.49 14.80 8.67
CA ILE A 458 2.11 14.92 9.13
C ILE A 458 1.18 14.57 7.98
N ALA A 459 0.09 13.87 8.29
CA ALA A 459 -1.02 13.58 7.39
C ALA A 459 -2.33 13.98 8.09
N ALA A 460 -3.22 14.67 7.37
CA ALA A 460 -4.52 15.08 7.91
C ALA A 460 -5.59 15.06 6.81
N LEU A 461 -6.78 14.59 7.18
CA LEU A 461 -7.95 14.53 6.31
C LEU A 461 -9.18 15.04 7.06
N VAL A 462 -9.99 15.86 6.40
CA VAL A 462 -11.32 16.27 6.87
C VAL A 462 -12.31 16.01 5.74
N GLY A 463 -13.48 15.46 6.08
CA GLY A 463 -14.51 15.14 5.12
C GLY A 463 -15.91 15.41 5.63
N VAL A 464 -16.81 15.71 4.70
CA VAL A 464 -18.25 15.80 4.92
C VAL A 464 -18.93 14.79 4.00
N VAL A 465 -19.79 13.98 4.56
CA VAL A 465 -20.61 13.01 3.81
C VAL A 465 -22.08 13.32 4.11
N GLY A 466 -22.89 13.39 3.06
CA GLY A 466 -24.31 13.68 3.16
C GLY A 466 -25.16 12.64 2.45
N HIS A 467 -26.30 12.31 3.04
CA HIS A 467 -27.32 11.40 2.50
C HIS A 467 -28.64 12.16 2.38
N PRO A 468 -28.78 13.10 1.39
CA PRO A 468 -29.97 13.93 1.28
C PRO A 468 -31.26 13.11 1.04
N VAL A 469 -31.11 12.02 0.32
CA VAL A 469 -32.16 11.00 0.11
C VAL A 469 -31.52 9.60 0.18
N PRO A 470 -32.29 8.53 0.45
CA PRO A 470 -31.73 7.19 0.60
C PRO A 470 -30.93 6.64 -0.58
N THR A 471 -31.17 7.18 -1.78
CA THR A 471 -30.52 6.72 -3.02
C THR A 471 -29.31 7.55 -3.43
N VAL A 472 -28.99 8.66 -2.72
CA VAL A 472 -27.93 9.58 -3.11
C VAL A 472 -26.98 9.81 -1.94
N ASP A 473 -25.69 9.64 -2.18
CA ASP A 473 -24.62 10.07 -1.30
C ASP A 473 -23.88 11.23 -1.95
N LEU A 474 -23.59 12.26 -1.16
CA LEU A 474 -22.73 13.37 -1.53
C LEU A 474 -21.52 13.35 -0.60
N TYR A 475 -20.35 13.68 -1.11
CA TYR A 475 -19.16 13.76 -0.28
C TYR A 475 -18.21 14.87 -0.74
N GLY A 476 -17.48 15.39 0.23
CA GLY A 476 -16.36 16.30 0.00
C GLY A 476 -15.26 16.02 1.01
N TYR A 477 -14.00 16.01 0.55
CA TYR A 477 -12.84 15.79 1.37
C TYR A 477 -11.77 16.84 1.06
N VAL A 478 -11.04 17.25 2.10
CA VAL A 478 -9.82 18.06 1.98
C VAL A 478 -8.74 17.40 2.82
N GLY A 479 -7.61 17.12 2.21
CA GLY A 479 -6.50 16.45 2.87
C GLY A 479 -5.15 17.05 2.56
N THR A 480 -4.19 16.79 3.45
CA THR A 480 -2.79 17.18 3.28
C THR A 480 -1.83 16.16 3.85
N GLU A 481 -0.71 15.99 3.17
CA GLU A 481 0.45 15.26 3.68
C GLU A 481 1.68 16.12 3.51
N GLN A 482 2.45 16.33 4.59
CA GLN A 482 3.64 17.16 4.59
C GLN A 482 4.82 16.35 5.14
N ALA A 483 5.96 16.42 4.45
CA ALA A 483 7.23 15.91 4.95
C ALA A 483 8.20 17.07 5.17
N TYR A 484 9.01 16.96 6.21
CA TYR A 484 10.00 17.96 6.53
C TYR A 484 11.40 17.48 6.17
N ARG A 485 12.33 18.42 6.01
CA ARG A 485 13.71 18.12 5.64
C ARG A 485 14.38 17.26 6.71
N HIS A 486 15.03 16.20 6.26
CA HIS A 486 16.00 15.45 7.05
C HIS A 486 17.22 15.17 6.18
N SER A 487 18.18 16.11 6.18
CA SER A 487 19.29 16.11 5.24
C SER A 487 20.59 16.61 5.87
N PHE A 488 21.70 16.29 5.25
CA PHE A 488 23.03 16.74 5.63
C PHE A 488 23.88 17.04 4.39
N ALA A 489 25.05 17.64 4.60
CA ALA A 489 25.98 17.94 3.52
C ALA A 489 27.37 17.31 3.79
N VAL A 490 28.00 16.81 2.75
CA VAL A 490 29.40 16.33 2.76
C VAL A 490 30.10 16.87 1.52
N ALA A 491 31.22 17.53 1.68
CA ALA A 491 32.03 18.06 0.57
C ALA A 491 31.20 18.86 -0.47
N GLY A 492 30.26 19.67 -0.02
CA GLY A 492 29.41 20.49 -0.89
C GLY A 492 28.27 19.76 -1.58
N LYS A 493 28.11 18.44 -1.37
CA LYS A 493 26.99 17.64 -1.89
C LYS A 493 25.92 17.45 -0.83
N GLY A 494 24.66 17.50 -1.26
CA GLY A 494 23.50 17.25 -0.39
C GLY A 494 23.16 15.77 -0.32
N TYR A 495 22.72 15.31 0.85
CA TYR A 495 22.28 13.95 1.13
C TYR A 495 21.02 13.98 1.98
N GLY A 496 20.30 12.86 2.02
CA GLY A 496 19.07 12.74 2.79
C GLY A 496 17.85 13.29 2.04
N TYR A 497 16.75 13.48 2.75
CA TYR A 497 15.48 13.93 2.17
C TYR A 497 15.33 15.46 2.23
N GLY A 498 15.00 16.07 1.09
CA GLY A 498 14.74 17.49 0.97
C GLY A 498 15.98 18.38 1.10
N SER A 499 17.17 17.90 0.76
CA SER A 499 18.41 18.71 0.83
C SER A 499 18.30 19.98 0.01
N GLY A 500 18.64 21.13 0.62
CA GLY A 500 18.72 22.41 -0.07
C GLY A 500 19.82 22.48 -1.13
N LEU A 501 20.74 21.50 -1.15
CA LEU A 501 21.80 21.37 -2.15
C LEU A 501 21.37 20.51 -3.36
N TYR A 502 20.14 20.02 -3.40
CA TYR A 502 19.59 19.36 -4.58
C TYR A 502 19.24 20.40 -5.65
N SER A 503 19.36 19.99 -6.92
CA SER A 503 19.12 20.90 -8.03
C SER A 503 17.65 20.92 -8.42
N ASN A 504 17.05 22.12 -8.44
CA ASN A 504 15.75 22.37 -9.05
C ASN A 504 15.88 23.07 -10.42
N ALA A 505 17.09 23.25 -10.93
CA ALA A 505 17.38 23.99 -12.16
C ALA A 505 16.69 23.41 -13.41
N GLY A 506 16.60 22.07 -13.46
CA GLY A 506 15.96 21.37 -14.57
C GLY A 506 14.47 21.12 -14.43
N CYS A 507 13.85 21.47 -13.28
CA CYS A 507 12.49 21.02 -12.97
C CYS A 507 11.37 21.83 -13.66
N ALA A 508 11.68 23.00 -14.21
CA ALA A 508 10.68 23.94 -14.74
C ALA A 508 10.60 24.02 -16.27
N THR A 509 11.47 23.32 -16.98
CA THR A 509 11.58 23.43 -18.44
C THR A 509 11.61 22.05 -19.07
N GLU A 510 10.71 21.81 -20.00
CA GLU A 510 10.63 20.55 -20.74
C GLU A 510 11.95 20.26 -21.46
N LEU A 511 12.38 19.00 -21.44
CA LEU A 511 13.65 18.53 -22.00
C LEU A 511 14.87 19.34 -21.53
N SER A 512 14.81 19.90 -20.33
CA SER A 512 15.97 20.61 -19.76
C SER A 512 17.18 19.70 -19.68
N THR A 513 18.35 20.21 -20.08
CA THR A 513 19.63 19.54 -19.87
C THR A 513 20.14 19.67 -18.43
N ALA A 514 19.57 20.58 -17.64
CA ALA A 514 19.87 20.73 -16.23
C ALA A 514 19.18 19.64 -15.41
N THR A 515 19.82 19.23 -14.32
CA THR A 515 19.30 18.17 -13.44
C THR A 515 18.09 18.66 -12.64
N CYS A 516 17.06 17.83 -12.51
CA CYS A 516 15.94 17.98 -11.57
C CYS A 516 16.01 16.87 -10.53
N THR A 517 16.31 17.23 -9.27
CA THR A 517 16.39 16.29 -8.15
C THR A 517 15.49 16.70 -6.99
N ALA A 518 14.44 17.48 -7.29
CA ALA A 518 13.49 17.96 -6.29
C ALA A 518 12.74 16.80 -5.61
N ASN A 519 12.63 16.87 -4.28
CA ASN A 519 11.81 15.95 -3.50
C ASN A 519 10.46 16.60 -3.15
N THR A 520 9.41 15.79 -3.07
CA THR A 520 8.09 16.23 -2.60
C THR A 520 8.19 16.72 -1.16
N SER A 521 7.75 17.95 -0.90
CA SER A 521 7.65 18.52 0.45
C SER A 521 6.25 18.39 1.01
N GLY A 522 5.23 18.37 0.14
CA GLY A 522 3.85 18.27 0.55
C GLY A 522 2.90 17.97 -0.59
N LEU A 523 1.74 17.50 -0.17
CA LEU A 523 0.58 17.21 -1.01
C LEU A 523 -0.65 17.85 -0.37
N VAL A 524 -1.52 18.44 -1.18
CA VAL A 524 -2.83 18.95 -0.77
C VAL A 524 -3.84 18.51 -1.81
N GLU A 525 -4.97 17.96 -1.37
CA GLU A 525 -6.06 17.53 -2.24
C GLU A 525 -7.39 18.08 -1.76
N GLY A 526 -8.24 18.47 -2.72
CA GLY A 526 -9.65 18.71 -2.51
C GLY A 526 -10.47 17.85 -3.46
N THR A 527 -11.38 17.04 -2.91
CA THR A 527 -12.19 16.08 -3.67
C THR A 527 -13.67 16.30 -3.38
N LEU A 528 -14.49 16.27 -4.42
CA LEU A 528 -15.96 16.33 -4.37
C LEU A 528 -16.55 15.24 -5.24
N GLY A 529 -17.65 14.63 -4.80
CA GLY A 529 -18.32 13.63 -5.61
C GLY A 529 -19.69 13.21 -5.08
N ALA A 530 -20.31 12.35 -5.86
CA ALA A 530 -21.62 11.81 -5.56
C ALA A 530 -21.76 10.37 -6.06
N TRP A 531 -22.59 9.61 -5.38
CA TRP A 531 -23.08 8.31 -5.80
C TRP A 531 -24.60 8.34 -5.89
N TRP A 532 -25.16 7.76 -6.95
CA TRP A 532 -26.59 7.56 -7.13
C TRP A 532 -26.89 6.08 -7.32
N ARG A 533 -27.61 5.50 -6.35
CA ARG A 533 -28.17 4.14 -6.40
C ARG A 533 -29.48 4.18 -7.16
N PHE A 534 -29.45 3.94 -8.45
CA PHE A 534 -30.64 4.04 -9.30
C PHE A 534 -31.46 2.74 -9.34
N LEU A 535 -30.88 1.61 -8.96
CA LEU A 535 -31.56 0.32 -8.76
C LEU A 535 -31.17 -0.28 -7.41
N HIS A 536 -32.17 -0.76 -6.69
CA HIS A 536 -31.98 -1.50 -5.43
C HIS A 536 -33.13 -2.48 -5.23
N GLY A 537 -32.84 -3.75 -4.91
CA GLY A 537 -33.84 -4.79 -4.72
C GLY A 537 -33.23 -6.17 -4.50
N THR A 538 -34.05 -7.20 -4.63
CA THR A 538 -33.61 -8.61 -4.47
C THR A 538 -32.56 -9.05 -5.49
N TYR A 539 -32.35 -8.29 -6.53
CA TYR A 539 -31.31 -8.47 -7.55
C TYR A 539 -30.00 -7.75 -7.21
N GLY A 540 -29.90 -7.12 -6.06
CA GLY A 540 -28.73 -6.33 -5.65
C GLY A 540 -28.92 -4.83 -5.90
N THR A 541 -27.81 -4.10 -5.85
CA THR A 541 -27.75 -2.64 -6.01
C THR A 541 -26.92 -2.26 -7.22
N ALA A 542 -27.43 -1.40 -8.08
CA ALA A 542 -26.67 -0.76 -9.15
C ALA A 542 -26.56 0.75 -8.88
N GLN A 543 -25.35 1.27 -9.01
CA GLN A 543 -25.07 2.69 -8.75
C GLN A 543 -24.10 3.27 -9.78
N VAL A 544 -24.20 4.59 -9.97
CA VAL A 544 -23.27 5.39 -10.76
C VAL A 544 -22.71 6.50 -9.87
N GLY A 545 -21.41 6.78 -10.01
CA GLY A 545 -20.74 7.86 -9.29
C GLY A 545 -19.99 8.78 -10.21
N GLY A 546 -19.87 10.04 -9.81
CA GLY A 546 -19.04 11.06 -10.43
C GLY A 546 -18.18 11.74 -9.37
N GLN A 547 -16.92 12.02 -9.70
CA GLN A 547 -15.95 12.63 -8.81
C GLN A 547 -15.07 13.63 -9.54
N TYR A 548 -14.71 14.68 -8.85
CA TYR A 548 -13.64 15.61 -9.22
C TYR A 548 -12.68 15.75 -8.08
N ALA A 549 -11.37 15.67 -8.36
CA ALA A 549 -10.29 15.95 -7.41
C ALA A 549 -9.30 16.94 -8.02
N TYR A 550 -8.84 17.88 -7.20
CA TYR A 550 -7.72 18.76 -7.48
C TYR A 550 -6.60 18.47 -6.50
N ILE A 551 -5.42 18.18 -7.03
CA ILE A 551 -4.25 17.83 -6.22
C ILE A 551 -3.13 18.78 -6.56
N ARG A 552 -2.46 19.32 -5.52
CA ARG A 552 -1.22 20.07 -5.61
C ARG A 552 -0.11 19.28 -4.93
N ARG A 553 0.99 19.10 -5.67
CA ARG A 553 2.25 18.54 -5.20
C ARG A 553 3.29 19.63 -5.12
N ASP A 554 3.75 19.96 -3.91
CA ASP A 554 4.85 20.88 -3.67
C ASP A 554 6.19 20.13 -3.53
N VAL A 555 7.27 20.76 -3.94
CA VAL A 555 8.63 20.23 -3.80
C VAL A 555 9.50 21.18 -2.96
N PHE A 556 10.51 20.62 -2.31
CA PHE A 556 11.47 21.44 -1.57
C PHE A 556 12.23 22.38 -2.49
N ASN A 557 12.47 23.61 -2.03
CA ASN A 557 13.37 24.51 -2.70
C ASN A 557 14.80 23.96 -2.66
N GLY A 558 15.45 23.96 -3.83
CA GLY A 558 16.82 23.55 -4.05
C GLY A 558 17.62 24.62 -4.80
N ILE A 559 18.79 24.26 -5.31
CA ILE A 559 19.64 25.17 -6.05
C ILE A 559 19.02 25.46 -7.42
N VAL A 560 18.90 26.76 -7.73
CA VAL A 560 18.56 27.27 -9.06
C VAL A 560 19.63 28.30 -9.44
N PRO A 561 20.26 28.22 -10.62
CA PRO A 561 21.22 29.23 -11.09
C PRO A 561 20.59 30.62 -11.13
N ALA A 562 21.41 31.66 -10.99
CA ALA A 562 20.96 33.04 -11.09
C ALA A 562 20.28 33.29 -12.45
N GLY A 563 19.06 33.83 -12.43
CA GLY A 563 18.23 34.04 -13.62
C GLY A 563 17.53 32.78 -14.17
N GLY A 564 17.75 31.62 -13.56
CA GLY A 564 17.06 30.37 -13.91
C GLY A 564 15.64 30.33 -13.34
N LYS A 565 14.78 29.53 -13.99
CA LYS A 565 13.45 29.21 -13.47
C LYS A 565 13.54 27.99 -12.56
N GLY A 566 13.13 28.12 -11.30
CA GLY A 566 12.89 27.01 -10.41
C GLY A 566 11.43 26.58 -10.50
N ASN A 567 11.14 25.30 -10.22
CA ASN A 567 9.79 24.83 -10.04
C ASN A 567 9.62 24.35 -8.60
N ASN A 568 8.60 24.87 -7.91
CA ASN A 568 8.32 24.56 -6.51
C ASN A 568 7.16 23.56 -6.37
N GLY A 569 6.61 23.06 -7.47
CA GLY A 569 5.51 22.11 -7.44
C GLY A 569 4.83 21.90 -8.78
N THR A 570 3.79 21.11 -8.75
CA THR A 570 2.90 20.78 -9.87
C THR A 570 1.50 20.57 -9.34
N ASP A 571 0.53 20.50 -10.22
CA ASP A 571 -0.86 20.25 -9.89
C ASP A 571 -1.52 19.30 -10.88
N GLU A 572 -2.66 18.77 -10.51
CA GLU A 572 -3.45 17.90 -11.39
C GLU A 572 -4.94 18.01 -11.08
N ASN A 573 -5.74 17.94 -12.14
CA ASN A 573 -7.19 17.78 -12.07
C ASN A 573 -7.56 16.37 -12.50
N ILE A 574 -8.35 15.67 -11.69
CA ILE A 574 -8.82 14.32 -11.97
C ILE A 574 -10.33 14.31 -11.99
N PHE A 575 -10.90 13.78 -13.07
CA PHE A 575 -12.33 13.52 -13.21
C PHE A 575 -12.54 12.02 -13.32
N MET A 576 -13.45 11.49 -12.52
CA MET A 576 -13.80 10.08 -12.54
C MET A 576 -15.31 9.89 -12.68
N VAL A 577 -15.68 8.85 -13.44
CA VAL A 577 -17.03 8.30 -13.48
C VAL A 577 -16.94 6.81 -13.25
N SER A 578 -17.80 6.27 -12.40
CA SER A 578 -17.81 4.84 -12.09
C SER A 578 -19.23 4.31 -12.10
N PHE A 579 -19.39 3.13 -12.67
CA PHE A 579 -20.57 2.28 -12.53
C PHE A 579 -20.19 1.09 -11.65
N ARG A 580 -21.03 0.79 -10.62
CA ARG A 580 -20.86 -0.39 -9.77
C ARG A 580 -22.16 -1.18 -9.68
N TYR A 581 -22.03 -2.50 -9.80
CA TYR A 581 -23.10 -3.44 -9.50
C TYR A 581 -22.69 -4.33 -8.33
N LEU A 582 -23.51 -4.31 -7.28
CA LEU A 582 -23.32 -5.02 -6.02
C LEU A 582 -24.39 -6.12 -5.93
N PRO A 583 -24.11 -7.34 -6.42
CA PRO A 583 -25.14 -8.39 -6.56
C PRO A 583 -25.63 -8.98 -5.23
N PHE A 584 -24.88 -8.76 -4.14
CA PHE A 584 -25.16 -9.34 -2.83
C PHE A 584 -25.62 -8.31 -1.78
N GLN A 585 -26.07 -7.10 -2.23
CA GLN A 585 -26.47 -5.99 -1.36
C GLN A 585 -27.78 -5.39 -1.77
#